data_584596c72616136690e6e6a7aab1162f
#
_entry.id   584596c72616136690e6e6a7aab1162f
#
_cell.length_a   1.000
_cell.length_b   1.000
_cell.length_c   1.000
_cell.angle_alpha   90.00
_cell.angle_beta   90.00
_cell.angle_gamma   90.00
#
_symmetry.space_group_name_H-M   'P 1'
#
loop_
_entity.id
_entity.type
_entity.pdbx_description
1 polymer ?
#
loop_
_entity_poly.entity_id
_entity_poly.type
_entity_poly.pdbx_seq_one_letter_code
_entity_poly.pdbx_strand_id
1 'polypeptide(L)'
;MKSGRPFFGKGDAVDSTYRLLRDGSAEHLVEWRDYIESLWRRYEGNQDTNFLEDAKAHFLPRFWEMYLWLSMSERGCNPVRVGSSGSEFYVELNGRRYWV
;
A
#
# COMPACT_ATOMS: atom_id res chain seq x y z
N MET A 1 3.60 -6.07 15.05
CA MET A 1 4.94 -6.53 14.67
C MET A 1 5.06 -6.64 13.16
N LYS A 2 6.14 -6.14 12.60
CA LYS A 2 6.37 -6.22 11.16
C LYS A 2 6.86 -7.62 10.80
N SER A 3 6.32 -8.16 9.69
CA SER A 3 6.62 -9.54 9.27
C SER A 3 7.93 -9.66 8.50
N GLY A 4 8.45 -8.56 7.99
CA GLY A 4 9.63 -8.58 7.14
C GLY A 4 9.37 -9.04 5.71
N ARG A 5 8.10 -9.28 5.34
CA ARG A 5 7.75 -9.68 3.98
C ARG A 5 7.84 -8.49 3.03
N PRO A 6 8.36 -8.69 1.80
CA PRO A 6 8.38 -7.60 0.82
C PRO A 6 6.98 -7.32 0.27
N PHE A 7 6.78 -6.11 -0.26
CA PHE A 7 5.54 -5.78 -0.96
C PHE A 7 5.40 -6.64 -2.22
N PHE A 8 6.45 -6.70 -3.03
CA PHE A 8 6.46 -7.50 -4.26
C PHE A 8 6.86 -8.94 -3.94
N GLY A 9 5.88 -9.77 -3.67
CA GLY A 9 6.10 -11.16 -3.30
C GLY A 9 6.20 -12.09 -4.52
N LYS A 10 6.66 -13.30 -4.26
CA LYS A 10 6.77 -14.34 -5.28
C LYS A 10 5.39 -14.90 -5.63
N GLY A 11 5.32 -15.61 -6.75
CA GLY A 11 4.11 -16.29 -7.17
C GLY A 11 3.37 -15.57 -8.28
N ASP A 12 2.24 -16.11 -8.67
CA ASP A 12 1.45 -15.59 -9.77
C ASP A 12 0.86 -14.23 -9.42
N ALA A 13 0.90 -13.33 -10.39
CA ALA A 13 0.28 -12.02 -10.27
C ALA A 13 -0.45 -11.71 -11.56
N VAL A 14 -1.72 -11.31 -11.45
CA VAL A 14 -2.56 -10.98 -12.59
C VAL A 14 -2.30 -9.56 -13.09
N ASP A 15 -2.03 -8.64 -12.18
CA ASP A 15 -1.84 -7.23 -12.53
C ASP A 15 -0.54 -7.01 -13.29
N SER A 16 -0.65 -6.44 -14.49
CA SER A 16 0.51 -6.25 -15.35
C SER A 16 1.50 -5.22 -14.81
N THR A 17 1.00 -4.18 -14.14
CA THR A 17 1.87 -3.17 -13.54
C THR A 17 2.66 -3.76 -12.38
N TYR A 18 1.99 -4.57 -11.55
CA TYR A 18 2.66 -5.27 -10.46
C TYR A 18 3.81 -6.14 -11.00
N ARG A 19 3.52 -6.95 -12.03
CA ARG A 19 4.55 -7.82 -12.61
C ARG A 19 5.71 -7.03 -13.20
N LEU A 20 5.40 -5.94 -13.89
CA LEU A 20 6.43 -5.10 -14.50
C LEU A 20 7.36 -4.52 -13.45
N LEU A 21 6.81 -4.00 -12.37
CA LEU A 21 7.62 -3.42 -11.30
C LEU A 21 8.39 -4.49 -10.53
N ARG A 22 7.77 -5.64 -10.30
CA ARG A 22 8.43 -6.72 -9.56
C ARG A 22 9.60 -7.32 -10.34
N ASP A 23 9.39 -7.58 -11.64
CA ASP A 23 10.30 -8.40 -12.44
C ASP A 23 11.15 -7.60 -13.42
N GLY A 24 10.83 -6.33 -13.66
CA GLY A 24 11.55 -5.52 -14.62
C GLY A 24 12.95 -5.15 -14.14
N SER A 25 13.89 -5.06 -15.09
CA SER A 25 15.30 -4.78 -14.79
C SER A 25 15.75 -3.39 -15.22
N ALA A 26 14.92 -2.63 -15.93
CA ALA A 26 15.27 -1.27 -16.31
C ALA A 26 15.46 -0.39 -15.08
N GLU A 27 16.40 0.55 -15.13
CA GLU A 27 16.78 1.36 -14.00
C GLU A 27 15.59 2.08 -13.35
N HIS A 28 14.72 2.68 -14.18
CA HIS A 28 13.57 3.40 -13.66
C HIS A 28 12.56 2.47 -12.94
N LEU A 29 12.48 1.21 -13.38
CA LEU A 29 11.61 0.22 -12.73
C LEU A 29 12.18 -0.20 -11.37
N VAL A 30 13.50 -0.34 -11.30
CA VAL A 30 14.17 -0.67 -10.04
C VAL A 30 13.98 0.47 -9.04
N GLU A 31 14.10 1.71 -9.48
CA GLU A 31 13.89 2.88 -8.62
C GLU A 31 12.48 2.93 -8.07
N TRP A 32 11.48 2.71 -8.93
CA TRP A 32 10.08 2.67 -8.50
C TRP A 32 9.82 1.53 -7.52
N ARG A 33 10.37 0.36 -7.80
CA ARG A 33 10.22 -0.80 -6.93
C ARG A 33 10.79 -0.50 -5.55
N ASP A 34 11.99 0.08 -5.50
CA ASP A 34 12.64 0.41 -4.22
C ASP A 34 11.86 1.45 -3.45
N TYR A 35 11.30 2.44 -4.14
CA TYR A 35 10.45 3.44 -3.52
C TYR A 35 9.19 2.80 -2.90
N ILE A 36 8.52 1.94 -3.66
CA ILE A 36 7.30 1.27 -3.19
C ILE A 36 7.62 0.37 -2.00
N GLU A 37 8.75 -0.35 -2.05
CA GLU A 37 9.17 -1.17 -0.91
C GLU A 37 9.44 -0.30 0.32
N SER A 38 9.98 0.90 0.15
CA SER A 38 10.20 1.81 1.27
C SER A 38 8.88 2.29 1.88
N LEU A 39 7.87 2.53 1.05
CA LEU A 39 6.53 2.87 1.55
C LEU A 39 5.93 1.70 2.33
N TRP A 40 6.07 0.49 1.80
CA TRP A 40 5.55 -0.71 2.44
C TRP A 40 6.18 -0.91 3.83
N ARG A 41 7.46 -0.72 3.97
CA ARG A 41 8.12 -0.88 5.27
C ARG A 41 7.56 0.08 6.32
N ARG A 42 7.13 1.27 5.91
CA ARG A 42 6.51 2.24 6.82
C ARG A 42 5.03 1.96 7.06
N TYR A 43 4.35 1.36 6.09
CA TYR A 43 2.92 1.07 6.16
C TYR A 43 2.63 -0.27 6.83
N GLU A 44 3.53 -1.21 6.75
CA GLU A 44 3.35 -2.57 7.28
C GLU A 44 2.94 -2.52 8.75
N GLY A 45 1.88 -3.28 9.07
CA GLY A 45 1.25 -3.24 10.38
C GLY A 45 -0.08 -2.51 10.37
N ASN A 46 -0.35 -1.72 9.33
CA ASN A 46 -1.59 -0.96 9.20
C ASN A 46 -2.50 -1.50 8.09
N GLN A 47 -2.06 -2.51 7.37
CA GLN A 47 -2.79 -3.07 6.25
C GLN A 47 -3.90 -4.03 6.71
N ASP A 48 -4.85 -4.31 5.81
CA ASP A 48 -5.82 -5.38 6.05
C ASP A 48 -5.18 -6.74 5.79
N THR A 49 -5.93 -7.81 6.10
CA THR A 49 -5.39 -9.17 6.07
C THR A 49 -4.99 -9.66 4.68
N ASN A 50 -5.60 -9.12 3.62
CA ASN A 50 -5.37 -9.58 2.26
C ASN A 50 -4.58 -8.58 1.41
N PHE A 51 -3.99 -7.59 2.03
CA PHE A 51 -3.39 -6.47 1.30
C PHE A 51 -2.35 -6.92 0.28
N LEU A 52 -1.37 -7.71 0.70
CA LEU A 52 -0.29 -8.13 -0.18
C LEU A 52 -0.76 -9.04 -1.32
N GLU A 53 -1.66 -9.98 -1.01
CA GLU A 53 -2.18 -10.88 -2.05
C GLU A 53 -3.09 -10.15 -3.02
N ASP A 54 -3.92 -9.23 -2.51
CA ASP A 54 -4.79 -8.45 -3.38
C ASP A 54 -4.00 -7.52 -4.30
N ALA A 55 -2.87 -7.02 -3.85
CA ALA A 55 -2.02 -6.15 -4.67
C ALA A 55 -1.51 -6.85 -5.94
N LYS A 56 -1.40 -8.18 -5.93
CA LYS A 56 -1.00 -8.94 -7.11
C LYS A 56 -2.03 -8.89 -8.22
N ALA A 57 -3.28 -8.62 -7.88
CA ALA A 57 -4.38 -8.52 -8.84
C ALA A 57 -4.85 -7.08 -9.02
N HIS A 58 -4.63 -6.22 -8.04
CA HIS A 58 -5.15 -4.85 -8.03
C HIS A 58 -4.07 -3.90 -7.47
N PHE A 59 -3.01 -3.71 -8.24
CA PHE A 59 -1.83 -2.97 -7.76
C PHE A 59 -2.15 -1.51 -7.46
N LEU A 60 -2.72 -0.76 -8.42
CA LEU A 60 -2.91 0.69 -8.25
C LEU A 60 -3.79 1.04 -7.05
N PRO A 61 -4.96 0.40 -6.85
CA PRO A 61 -5.75 0.71 -5.66
C PRO A 61 -4.99 0.49 -4.36
N ARG A 62 -4.20 -0.58 -4.27
CA ARG A 62 -3.44 -0.87 -3.06
C ARG A 62 -2.25 0.08 -2.89
N PHE A 63 -1.60 0.46 -3.98
CA PHE A 63 -0.54 1.46 -3.93
C PHE A 63 -1.09 2.79 -3.39
N TRP A 64 -2.22 3.25 -3.93
CA TRP A 64 -2.81 4.52 -3.50
C TRP A 64 -3.29 4.47 -2.05
N GLU A 65 -3.84 3.35 -1.61
CA GLU A 65 -4.23 3.16 -0.21
C GLU A 65 -3.03 3.37 0.71
N MET A 66 -1.92 2.73 0.39
CA MET A 66 -0.69 2.82 1.17
C MET A 66 -0.12 4.24 1.16
N TYR A 67 -0.04 4.83 -0.03
CA TYR A 67 0.50 6.18 -0.21
C TYR A 67 -0.32 7.23 0.55
N LEU A 68 -1.64 7.18 0.40
CA LEU A 68 -2.52 8.16 1.04
C LEU A 68 -2.52 8.00 2.56
N TRP A 69 -2.54 6.76 3.05
CA TRP A 69 -2.46 6.50 4.48
C TRP A 69 -1.20 7.13 5.08
N LEU A 70 -0.06 6.87 4.47
CA LEU A 70 1.22 7.40 4.95
C LEU A 70 1.27 8.93 4.84
N SER A 71 0.79 9.48 3.73
CA SER A 71 0.77 10.93 3.54
C SER A 71 -0.07 11.62 4.60
N MET A 72 -1.25 11.07 4.90
CA MET A 72 -2.12 11.63 5.94
C MET A 72 -1.51 11.50 7.31
N SER A 73 -0.92 10.34 7.63
CA SER A 73 -0.28 10.11 8.92
C SER A 73 0.88 11.07 9.15
N GLU A 74 1.68 11.31 8.13
CA GLU A 74 2.85 12.19 8.24
C GLU A 74 2.46 13.66 8.41
N ARG A 75 1.23 14.01 8.00
CA ARG A 75 0.71 15.38 8.17
C ARG A 75 -0.06 15.56 9.49
N GLY A 76 -0.01 14.56 10.37
CA GLY A 76 -0.68 14.63 11.65
C GLY A 76 -2.15 14.25 11.62
N CYS A 77 -2.67 13.82 10.48
CA CYS A 77 -4.02 13.27 10.41
C CYS A 77 -3.98 11.81 10.87
N ASN A 78 -5.02 11.35 11.54
CA ASN A 78 -5.10 9.97 12.00
C ASN A 78 -6.05 9.19 11.12
N PRO A 79 -5.55 8.46 10.11
CA PRO A 79 -6.43 7.65 9.28
C PRO A 79 -7.01 6.48 10.07
N VAL A 80 -8.29 6.22 9.86
CA VAL A 80 -9.01 5.14 10.54
C VAL A 80 -9.58 4.21 9.49
N ARG A 81 -9.20 2.95 9.56
CA ARG A 81 -9.68 1.94 8.62
C ARG A 81 -11.08 1.48 9.03
N VAL A 82 -11.94 1.30 8.03
CA VAL A 82 -13.29 0.82 8.24
C VAL A 82 -13.35 -0.66 7.86
N GLY A 83 -13.65 -1.50 8.84
CA GLY A 83 -13.71 -2.94 8.64
C GLY A 83 -12.35 -3.60 8.58
N SER A 84 -12.34 -4.92 8.65
CA SER A 84 -11.10 -5.70 8.68
C SER A 84 -10.63 -6.13 7.29
N SER A 85 -11.50 -6.09 6.29
CA SER A 85 -11.20 -6.58 4.95
C SER A 85 -11.30 -5.51 3.88
N GLY A 86 -11.71 -4.29 4.21
CA GLY A 86 -11.87 -3.22 3.26
C GLY A 86 -10.61 -2.40 3.07
N SER A 87 -10.49 -1.79 1.89
CA SER A 87 -9.42 -0.86 1.59
C SER A 87 -9.81 0.59 1.92
N GLU A 88 -11.02 0.80 2.42
CA GLU A 88 -11.53 2.12 2.72
C GLU A 88 -11.07 2.61 4.08
N PHE A 89 -10.75 3.89 4.16
CA PHE A 89 -10.45 4.52 5.43
C PHE A 89 -10.86 5.99 5.36
N TYR A 90 -10.91 6.62 6.53
CA TYR A 90 -11.20 8.05 6.60
C TYR A 90 -10.19 8.73 7.54
N VAL A 91 -10.10 10.04 7.45
CA VAL A 91 -9.34 10.84 8.39
C VAL A 91 -10.28 11.81 9.09
N GLU A 92 -10.03 12.08 10.35
CA GLU A 92 -10.78 13.10 11.09
C GLU A 92 -9.95 14.37 11.18
N LEU A 93 -10.58 15.49 10.86
CA LEU A 93 -9.95 16.79 10.93
C LEU A 93 -10.99 17.79 11.42
N ASN A 94 -10.69 18.44 12.53
CA ASN A 94 -11.59 19.42 13.15
C ASN A 94 -13.00 18.85 13.40
N GLY A 95 -13.09 17.59 13.83
CA GLY A 95 -14.34 16.93 14.12
C GLY A 95 -15.12 16.44 12.92
N ARG A 96 -14.57 16.57 11.72
CA ARG A 96 -15.19 16.07 10.50
C ARG A 96 -14.44 14.87 9.95
N ARG A 97 -15.18 13.98 9.29
CA ARG A 97 -14.62 12.80 8.66
C ARG A 97 -14.49 13.03 7.16
N TYR A 98 -13.31 12.75 6.63
CA TYR A 98 -13.04 12.83 5.19
C TYR A 98 -12.67 11.46 4.69
N TRP A 99 -13.49 10.93 3.80
CA TRP A 99 -13.26 9.59 3.23
C TRP A 99 -12.22 9.65 2.13
N VAL A 100 -11.39 8.63 2.09
CA VAL A 100 -10.31 8.53 1.11
C VAL A 100 -10.51 7.31 0.19
#